data_f80bcc4b94dec2cc71f1e1545518cec6
#
_entry.id   f80bcc4b94dec2cc71f1e1545518cec6
#
_cell.length_a   1.000
_cell.length_b   1.000
_cell.length_c   1.000
_cell.angle_alpha   90.00
_cell.angle_beta   90.00
_cell.angle_gamma   90.00
#
_symmetry.space_group_name_H-M   'P 1'
#
loop_
_entity.id
_entity.type
_entity.pdbx_description
1 polymer ?
#
loop_
_entity_poly.entity_id
_entity_poly.type
_entity_poly.pdbx_seq_one_letter_code
_entity_poly.pdbx_strand_id
1 'polypeptide(L)'
;MKTNQHGELIYDQADLVNLLMKGHELTKLTGLLTEGINVEDMAHVLENVPAFVAYDQMCQDDLTTEAYDHRCQDIWFMPDEYKNLDIAEYVLGLCQTDAELQRVGEELLLFQERDLFNLLRYLKYLVDVMTTNNLIWGVGRGSSTASYVLYLLGVHRINSMYYELDPREFLR
;
A
#
# COMPACT_ATOMS: atom_id res chain seq x y z
N MET A 1 14.95 -2.05 -19.68
CA MET A 1 13.97 -2.09 -18.57
C MET A 1 13.57 -3.52 -18.33
N LYS A 2 13.81 -4.07 -17.16
CA LYS A 2 13.45 -5.43 -16.73
C LYS A 2 12.40 -5.36 -15.63
N THR A 3 11.74 -6.46 -15.34
CA THR A 3 10.80 -6.58 -14.23
C THR A 3 11.21 -7.79 -13.39
N ASN A 4 11.31 -7.63 -12.07
CA ASN A 4 11.56 -8.76 -11.18
C ASN A 4 10.29 -9.57 -10.91
N GLN A 5 10.40 -10.67 -10.14
CA GLN A 5 9.27 -11.53 -9.77
C GLN A 5 8.18 -10.83 -8.97
N HIS A 6 8.48 -9.69 -8.34
CA HIS A 6 7.54 -8.89 -7.55
C HIS A 6 6.90 -7.74 -8.36
N GLY A 7 7.22 -7.62 -9.67
CA GLY A 7 6.65 -6.59 -10.55
C GLY A 7 7.35 -5.24 -10.49
N GLU A 8 8.49 -5.12 -9.77
CA GLU A 8 9.27 -3.88 -9.73
C GLU A 8 10.04 -3.69 -11.03
N LEU A 9 10.09 -2.45 -11.52
CA LEU A 9 10.82 -2.08 -12.72
C LEU A 9 12.28 -1.78 -12.39
N ILE A 10 13.20 -2.47 -13.06
CA ILE A 10 14.63 -2.30 -12.92
C ILE A 10 15.16 -1.62 -14.18
N TYR A 11 15.91 -0.55 -13.99
CA TYR A 11 16.43 0.31 -15.06
C TYR A 11 17.94 0.11 -15.21
N ASP A 12 18.40 -0.12 -16.42
CA ASP A 12 19.82 -0.09 -16.77
C ASP A 12 20.21 1.31 -17.31
N GLN A 13 21.50 1.48 -17.63
CA GLN A 13 22.00 2.74 -18.16
C GLN A 13 21.30 3.18 -19.46
N ALA A 14 20.98 2.23 -20.36
CA ALA A 14 20.31 2.55 -21.62
C ALA A 14 18.87 3.02 -21.38
N ASP A 15 18.20 2.44 -20.40
CA ASP A 15 16.86 2.85 -20.00
C ASP A 15 16.84 4.28 -19.46
N LEU A 16 17.81 4.65 -18.59
CA LEU A 16 17.92 6.02 -18.07
C LEU A 16 18.19 7.02 -19.19
N VAL A 17 19.07 6.70 -20.13
CA VAL A 17 19.31 7.53 -21.32
C VAL A 17 18.03 7.72 -22.12
N ASN A 18 17.24 6.67 -22.33
CA ASN A 18 15.96 6.75 -23.01
C ASN A 18 14.95 7.65 -22.27
N LEU A 19 14.90 7.60 -20.95
CA LEU A 19 14.04 8.49 -20.15
C LEU A 19 14.44 9.96 -20.32
N LEU A 20 15.74 10.25 -20.28
CA LEU A 20 16.26 11.61 -20.52
C LEU A 20 15.97 12.10 -21.93
N MET A 21 16.15 11.25 -22.94
CA MET A 21 15.82 11.57 -24.35
C MET A 21 14.33 11.84 -24.57
N LYS A 22 13.45 11.28 -23.75
CA LYS A 22 12.01 11.55 -23.74
C LYS A 22 11.65 12.83 -22.98
N GLY A 23 12.65 13.56 -22.43
CA GLY A 23 12.43 14.83 -21.74
C GLY A 23 12.13 14.72 -20.25
N HIS A 24 12.36 13.55 -19.64
CA HIS A 24 12.28 13.45 -18.17
C HIS A 24 13.49 14.17 -17.54
N GLU A 25 13.22 15.01 -16.54
CA GLU A 25 14.27 15.66 -15.77
C GLU A 25 14.98 14.67 -14.85
N LEU A 26 16.32 14.68 -14.86
CA LEU A 26 17.12 13.76 -14.06
C LEU A 26 16.75 13.78 -12.56
N THR A 27 16.50 14.96 -12.02
CA THR A 27 16.12 15.17 -10.62
C THR A 27 14.81 14.51 -10.22
N LYS A 28 13.93 14.24 -11.19
CA LYS A 28 12.64 13.53 -10.98
C LYS A 28 12.77 12.01 -11.06
N LEU A 29 13.95 11.49 -11.39
CA LEU A 29 14.22 10.06 -11.47
C LEU A 29 14.73 9.46 -10.13
N THR A 30 14.60 10.21 -9.03
CA THR A 30 14.97 9.75 -7.68
C THR A 30 14.15 8.52 -7.28
N GLY A 31 14.80 7.54 -6.66
CA GLY A 31 14.15 6.34 -6.14
C GLY A 31 13.96 5.22 -7.16
N LEU A 32 14.41 5.40 -8.42
CA LEU A 32 14.38 4.32 -9.39
C LEU A 32 15.32 3.18 -8.97
N LEU A 33 14.85 1.96 -9.14
CA LEU A 33 15.64 0.75 -8.93
C LEU A 33 16.55 0.53 -10.13
N THR A 34 17.87 0.49 -9.90
CA THR A 34 18.86 0.48 -11.00
C THR A 34 19.83 -0.68 -10.89
N GLU A 35 20.21 -1.27 -12.04
CA GLU A 35 21.18 -2.34 -12.15
C GLU A 35 22.41 -1.87 -12.98
N GLY A 36 23.60 -2.12 -12.47
CA GLY A 36 24.85 -1.86 -13.20
C GLY A 36 25.16 -0.36 -13.41
N ILE A 37 24.58 0.52 -12.61
CA ILE A 37 24.84 1.95 -12.66
C ILE A 37 25.80 2.34 -11.54
N ASN A 38 26.93 2.94 -11.91
CA ASN A 38 27.85 3.52 -10.96
C ASN A 38 27.49 5.00 -10.72
N VAL A 39 26.88 5.28 -9.57
CA VAL A 39 26.46 6.62 -9.19
C VAL A 39 27.67 7.56 -9.00
N GLU A 40 28.84 7.05 -8.57
CA GLU A 40 30.05 7.82 -8.38
C GLU A 40 30.59 8.35 -9.73
N ASP A 41 30.56 7.52 -10.76
CA ASP A 41 30.98 7.94 -12.12
C ASP A 41 30.04 9.04 -12.66
N MET A 42 28.76 8.95 -12.36
CA MET A 42 27.77 9.98 -12.74
C MET A 42 27.99 11.31 -12.00
N ALA A 43 28.38 11.25 -10.72
CA ALA A 43 28.63 12.44 -9.91
C ALA A 43 29.82 13.28 -10.41
N HIS A 44 30.76 12.68 -11.16
CA HIS A 44 31.84 13.43 -11.79
C HIS A 44 31.40 14.25 -13.02
N VAL A 45 30.25 13.91 -13.61
CA VAL A 45 29.77 14.52 -14.84
C VAL A 45 28.53 15.41 -14.62
N LEU A 46 27.76 15.11 -13.58
CA LEU A 46 26.47 15.76 -13.30
C LEU A 46 26.51 16.45 -11.94
N GLU A 47 26.08 17.71 -11.89
CA GLU A 47 26.03 18.49 -10.64
C GLU A 47 24.97 17.98 -9.64
N ASN A 48 23.90 17.37 -10.14
CA ASN A 48 22.79 16.88 -9.33
C ASN A 48 22.44 15.44 -9.75
N VAL A 49 23.09 14.46 -9.15
CA VAL A 49 22.77 13.04 -9.37
C VAL A 49 21.59 12.66 -8.51
N PRO A 50 20.51 12.08 -9.07
CA PRO A 50 19.39 11.58 -8.27
C PRO A 50 19.82 10.39 -7.40
N ALA A 51 19.19 10.23 -6.27
CA ALA A 51 19.37 9.06 -5.42
C ALA A 51 18.70 7.86 -6.09
N PHE A 52 19.47 7.01 -6.74
CA PHE A 52 19.03 5.72 -7.24
C PHE A 52 19.11 4.66 -6.15
N VAL A 53 18.27 3.63 -6.24
CA VAL A 53 18.32 2.45 -5.38
C VAL A 53 19.00 1.35 -6.17
N ALA A 54 20.14 0.87 -5.69
CA ALA A 54 20.85 -0.24 -6.33
C ALA A 54 20.02 -1.54 -6.18
N TYR A 55 19.75 -2.21 -7.31
CA TYR A 55 19.11 -3.52 -7.30
C TYR A 55 20.14 -4.57 -6.90
N ASP A 56 19.93 -5.18 -5.75
CA ASP A 56 20.70 -6.33 -5.30
C ASP A 56 19.89 -7.60 -5.54
N GLN A 57 20.21 -8.28 -6.61
CA GLN A 57 19.50 -9.48 -7.03
C GLN A 57 19.52 -10.59 -5.96
N MET A 58 20.63 -10.73 -5.21
CA MET A 58 20.73 -11.76 -4.18
C MET A 58 19.81 -11.51 -2.98
N CYS A 59 19.53 -10.24 -2.68
CA CYS A 59 18.67 -9.88 -1.54
C CYS A 59 17.17 -9.77 -1.89
N GLN A 60 16.83 -9.63 -3.18
CA GLN A 60 15.45 -9.33 -3.59
C GLN A 60 14.75 -10.50 -4.30
N ASP A 61 15.48 -11.30 -5.08
CA ASP A 61 14.89 -12.42 -5.81
C ASP A 61 14.62 -13.64 -4.91
N ASP A 62 15.31 -13.76 -3.76
CA ASP A 62 15.13 -14.86 -2.81
C ASP A 62 14.03 -14.61 -1.75
N LEU A 63 13.38 -13.44 -1.77
CA LEU A 63 12.28 -13.16 -0.85
C LEU A 63 11.02 -13.93 -1.25
N THR A 64 10.39 -14.60 -0.29
CA THR A 64 9.02 -15.09 -0.50
C THR A 64 8.07 -13.90 -0.69
N THR A 65 6.90 -14.16 -1.30
CA THR A 65 5.90 -13.11 -1.51
C THR A 65 5.51 -12.43 -0.19
N GLU A 66 5.36 -13.21 0.89
CA GLU A 66 5.02 -12.70 2.22
C GLU A 66 6.14 -11.82 2.79
N ALA A 67 7.40 -12.25 2.67
CA ALA A 67 8.54 -11.47 3.16
C ALA A 67 8.71 -10.16 2.37
N TYR A 68 8.45 -10.19 1.06
CA TYR A 68 8.43 -8.99 0.23
C TYR A 68 7.31 -8.03 0.64
N ASP A 69 6.11 -8.55 0.88
CA ASP A 69 4.94 -7.76 1.29
C ASP A 69 5.17 -7.09 2.65
N HIS A 70 5.69 -7.83 3.64
CA HIS A 70 6.08 -7.25 4.93
C HIS A 70 7.11 -6.13 4.77
N ARG A 71 8.15 -6.32 3.96
CA ARG A 71 9.16 -5.29 3.67
C ARG A 71 8.52 -4.03 3.06
N CYS A 72 7.56 -4.20 2.15
CA CYS A 72 6.82 -3.07 1.57
C CYS A 72 5.96 -2.35 2.61
N GLN A 73 5.38 -3.07 3.57
CA GLN A 73 4.59 -2.48 4.66
C GLN A 73 5.47 -1.73 5.68
N ASP A 74 6.69 -2.18 5.94
CA ASP A 74 7.63 -1.53 6.88
C ASP A 74 7.98 -0.09 6.49
N ILE A 75 7.95 0.23 5.19
CA ILE A 75 8.21 1.59 4.69
C ILE A 75 6.97 2.49 4.68
N TRP A 76 5.80 1.99 5.04
CA TRP A 76 4.61 2.82 5.12
C TRP A 76 4.75 3.85 6.22
N PHE A 77 4.59 5.13 5.87
CA PHE A 77 4.52 6.18 6.86
C PHE A 77 3.20 6.07 7.62
N MET A 78 3.30 5.63 8.87
CA MET A 78 2.17 5.51 9.78
C MET A 78 2.64 5.90 11.20
N PRO A 79 1.99 6.87 11.86
CA PRO A 79 2.30 7.24 13.25
C PRO A 79 2.15 6.06 14.21
N ASP A 80 2.94 6.06 15.29
CA ASP A 80 2.97 4.96 16.26
C ASP A 80 1.61 4.70 16.93
N GLU A 81 0.79 5.74 17.10
CA GLU A 81 -0.57 5.62 17.63
C GLU A 81 -1.46 4.70 16.76
N TYR A 82 -1.28 4.73 15.43
CA TYR A 82 -2.00 3.83 14.51
C TYR A 82 -1.32 2.46 14.41
N LYS A 83 0.02 2.41 14.43
CA LYS A 83 0.75 1.12 14.40
C LYS A 83 0.37 0.23 15.59
N ASN A 84 0.17 0.83 16.76
CA ASN A 84 -0.17 0.13 18.00
C ASN A 84 -1.68 0.05 18.28
N LEU A 85 -2.52 0.56 17.37
CA LEU A 85 -3.97 0.52 17.53
C LEU A 85 -4.48 -0.92 17.51
N ASP A 86 -5.25 -1.32 18.51
CA ASP A 86 -6.09 -2.51 18.38
C ASP A 86 -7.25 -2.22 17.43
N ILE A 87 -7.00 -2.50 16.15
CA ILE A 87 -7.96 -2.19 15.10
C ILE A 87 -9.23 -3.05 15.20
N ALA A 88 -9.13 -4.27 15.76
CA ALA A 88 -10.27 -5.14 15.94
C ALA A 88 -11.19 -4.59 17.04
N GLU A 89 -10.65 -4.25 18.21
CA GLU A 89 -11.39 -3.61 19.30
C GLU A 89 -12.02 -2.30 18.83
N TYR A 90 -11.25 -1.48 18.11
CA TYR A 90 -11.73 -0.21 17.56
C TYR A 90 -12.96 -0.39 16.67
N VAL A 91 -12.90 -1.31 15.67
CA VAL A 91 -14.01 -1.52 14.73
C VAL A 91 -15.22 -2.15 15.42
N LEU A 92 -15.01 -3.13 16.33
CA LEU A 92 -16.09 -3.70 17.14
C LEU A 92 -16.80 -2.63 17.98
N GLY A 93 -16.05 -1.66 18.52
CA GLY A 93 -16.60 -0.52 19.27
C GLY A 93 -17.47 0.44 18.43
N LEU A 94 -17.40 0.40 17.12
CA LEU A 94 -18.25 1.19 16.22
C LEU A 94 -19.62 0.54 15.94
N CYS A 95 -19.77 -0.76 16.23
CA CYS A 95 -21.02 -1.50 16.01
C CYS A 95 -22.10 -1.07 16.99
N GLN A 96 -23.33 -0.99 16.53
CA GLN A 96 -24.49 -0.54 17.30
C GLN A 96 -25.50 -1.69 17.58
N THR A 97 -25.41 -2.77 16.80
CA THR A 97 -26.34 -3.90 16.87
C THR A 97 -25.61 -5.25 16.90
N ASP A 98 -26.25 -6.29 17.44
CA ASP A 98 -25.70 -7.64 17.46
C ASP A 98 -25.44 -8.19 16.04
N ALA A 99 -26.26 -7.82 15.07
CA ALA A 99 -26.08 -8.22 13.68
C ALA A 99 -24.81 -7.59 13.08
N GLU A 100 -24.51 -6.33 13.41
CA GLU A 100 -23.26 -5.67 13.02
C GLU A 100 -22.05 -6.31 13.70
N LEU A 101 -22.16 -6.61 15.01
CA LEU A 101 -21.08 -7.30 15.73
C LEU A 101 -20.78 -8.67 15.13
N GLN A 102 -21.80 -9.44 14.78
CA GLN A 102 -21.60 -10.73 14.13
C GLN A 102 -20.91 -10.55 12.76
N ARG A 103 -21.40 -9.63 11.92
CA ARG A 103 -20.83 -9.35 10.60
C ARG A 103 -19.38 -8.91 10.69
N VAL A 104 -19.08 -7.96 11.56
CA VAL A 104 -17.72 -7.46 11.79
C VAL A 104 -16.80 -8.57 12.31
N GLY A 105 -17.28 -9.40 13.25
CA GLY A 105 -16.51 -10.53 13.75
C GLY A 105 -16.13 -11.52 12.64
N GLU A 106 -17.07 -11.87 11.75
CA GLU A 106 -16.80 -12.74 10.61
C GLU A 106 -15.77 -12.12 9.65
N GLU A 107 -15.90 -10.82 9.34
CA GLU A 107 -14.94 -10.13 8.46
C GLU A 107 -13.56 -10.01 9.10
N LEU A 108 -13.46 -9.67 10.39
CA LEU A 108 -12.18 -9.56 11.10
C LEU A 108 -11.41 -10.88 11.11
N LEU A 109 -12.09 -12.03 11.24
CA LEU A 109 -11.45 -13.34 11.11
C LEU A 109 -10.86 -13.53 9.70
N LEU A 110 -11.59 -13.14 8.65
CA LEU A 110 -11.09 -13.22 7.28
C LEU A 110 -9.89 -12.28 7.04
N PHE A 111 -9.88 -11.08 7.65
CA PHE A 111 -8.73 -10.17 7.60
C PHE A 111 -7.53 -10.73 8.36
N GLN A 112 -7.76 -11.36 9.53
CA GLN A 112 -6.72 -11.98 10.33
C GLN A 112 -6.08 -13.17 9.62
N GLU A 113 -6.86 -14.05 8.99
CA GLU A 113 -6.38 -15.20 8.22
C GLU A 113 -5.45 -14.79 7.06
N ARG A 114 -5.58 -13.54 6.57
CA ARG A 114 -4.80 -12.98 5.46
C ARG A 114 -3.73 -12.00 5.91
N ASP A 115 -3.52 -11.88 7.23
CA ASP A 115 -2.56 -10.92 7.84
C ASP A 115 -2.76 -9.47 7.38
N LEU A 116 -4.02 -9.02 7.28
CA LEU A 116 -4.38 -7.69 6.75
C LEU A 116 -4.67 -6.64 7.83
N PHE A 117 -4.38 -6.89 9.11
CA PHE A 117 -4.64 -5.91 10.17
C PHE A 117 -3.79 -4.64 10.03
N ASN A 118 -2.55 -4.76 9.57
CA ASN A 118 -1.72 -3.60 9.28
C ASN A 118 -2.32 -2.73 8.16
N LEU A 119 -2.90 -3.36 7.14
CA LEU A 119 -3.63 -2.64 6.09
C LEU A 119 -4.83 -1.88 6.67
N LEU A 120 -5.62 -2.49 7.56
CA LEU A 120 -6.75 -1.81 8.21
C LEU A 120 -6.31 -0.61 9.03
N ARG A 121 -5.20 -0.71 9.80
CA ARG A 121 -4.61 0.40 10.54
C ARG A 121 -4.19 1.53 9.61
N TYR A 122 -3.53 1.18 8.52
CA TYR A 122 -3.09 2.17 7.53
C TYR A 122 -4.27 2.87 6.83
N LEU A 123 -5.32 2.13 6.47
CA LEU A 123 -6.54 2.70 5.90
C LEU A 123 -7.25 3.64 6.88
N LYS A 124 -7.29 3.29 8.17
CA LYS A 124 -7.82 4.18 9.22
C LYS A 124 -7.02 5.47 9.29
N TYR A 125 -5.69 5.39 9.31
CA TYR A 125 -4.80 6.55 9.27
C TYR A 125 -5.07 7.44 8.04
N LEU A 126 -5.14 6.84 6.84
CA LEU A 126 -5.41 7.58 5.61
C LEU A 126 -6.76 8.31 5.65
N VAL A 127 -7.83 7.65 6.12
CA VAL A 127 -9.16 8.26 6.24
C VAL A 127 -9.12 9.44 7.19
N ASP A 128 -8.42 9.34 8.33
CA ASP A 128 -8.29 10.43 9.29
C ASP A 128 -7.50 11.62 8.72
N VAL A 129 -6.40 11.35 8.01
CA VAL A 129 -5.64 12.38 7.30
C VAL A 129 -6.49 13.08 6.25
N MET A 130 -7.23 12.32 5.43
CA MET A 130 -8.12 12.90 4.42
C MET A 130 -9.22 13.75 5.07
N THR A 131 -9.82 13.26 6.15
CA THR A 131 -10.88 13.96 6.88
C THR A 131 -10.36 15.26 7.49
N THR A 132 -9.21 15.20 8.17
CA THR A 132 -8.59 16.37 8.81
C THR A 132 -8.21 17.46 7.81
N ASN A 133 -7.78 17.06 6.61
CA ASN A 133 -7.37 17.99 5.56
C ASN A 133 -8.54 18.37 4.61
N ASN A 134 -9.78 17.98 4.92
CA ASN A 134 -10.96 18.22 4.09
C ASN A 134 -10.81 17.70 2.64
N LEU A 135 -10.08 16.61 2.45
CA LEU A 135 -9.95 15.96 1.15
C LEU A 135 -11.20 15.12 0.87
N ILE A 136 -11.64 15.13 -0.38
CA ILE A 136 -12.80 14.36 -0.82
C ILE A 136 -12.31 13.08 -1.50
N TRP A 137 -12.86 11.94 -1.08
CA TRP A 137 -12.64 10.65 -1.75
C TRP A 137 -13.96 10.04 -2.22
N GLY A 138 -13.85 9.05 -3.13
CA GLY A 138 -15.01 8.44 -3.76
C GLY A 138 -15.91 7.67 -2.78
N VAL A 139 -17.14 7.41 -3.22
CA VAL A 139 -18.14 6.66 -2.43
C VAL A 139 -17.81 5.17 -2.29
N GLY A 140 -16.90 4.66 -3.11
CA GLY A 140 -16.49 3.25 -3.20
C GLY A 140 -17.02 2.56 -4.44
N ARG A 141 -16.25 1.59 -4.93
CA ARG A 141 -16.61 0.72 -6.07
C ARG A 141 -15.83 -0.59 -6.02
N GLY A 142 -16.24 -1.57 -6.84
CA GLY A 142 -15.61 -2.88 -6.88
C GLY A 142 -15.93 -3.73 -5.65
N SER A 143 -15.22 -4.83 -5.48
CA SER A 143 -15.49 -5.82 -4.43
C SER A 143 -15.26 -5.30 -3.01
N SER A 144 -14.41 -4.27 -2.81
CA SER A 144 -14.18 -3.68 -1.49
C SER A 144 -15.45 -3.12 -0.83
N THR A 145 -16.46 -2.75 -1.62
CA THR A 145 -17.77 -2.30 -1.11
C THR A 145 -18.55 -3.39 -0.39
N ALA A 146 -18.16 -4.67 -0.54
CA ALA A 146 -18.75 -5.78 0.21
C ALA A 146 -18.27 -5.84 1.67
N SER A 147 -17.19 -5.15 2.05
CA SER A 147 -16.70 -5.15 3.42
C SER A 147 -17.42 -4.12 4.28
N TYR A 148 -18.07 -4.59 5.36
CA TYR A 148 -18.68 -3.73 6.37
C TYR A 148 -17.63 -3.08 7.28
N VAL A 149 -16.51 -3.76 7.53
CA VAL A 149 -15.36 -3.19 8.24
C VAL A 149 -14.83 -1.95 7.53
N LEU A 150 -14.63 -1.99 6.20
CA LEU A 150 -14.18 -0.84 5.43
C LEU A 150 -15.22 0.30 5.41
N TYR A 151 -16.52 -0.03 5.44
CA TYR A 151 -17.57 0.96 5.60
C TYR A 151 -17.49 1.67 6.95
N LEU A 152 -17.35 0.92 8.05
CA LEU A 152 -17.23 1.49 9.40
C LEU A 152 -15.96 2.36 9.56
N LEU A 153 -14.85 1.96 8.94
CA LEU A 153 -13.62 2.75 8.90
C LEU A 153 -13.75 4.01 8.02
N GLY A 154 -14.83 4.16 7.24
CA GLY A 154 -15.05 5.30 6.36
C GLY A 154 -14.27 5.25 5.05
N VAL A 155 -13.66 4.11 4.70
CA VAL A 155 -12.92 3.93 3.44
C VAL A 155 -13.86 4.11 2.24
N HIS A 156 -15.08 3.61 2.36
CA HIS A 156 -16.16 3.83 1.39
C HIS A 156 -17.48 4.18 2.10
N ARG A 157 -18.49 4.55 1.32
CA ARG A 157 -19.79 5.04 1.83
C ARG A 157 -20.96 4.09 1.52
N ILE A 158 -20.66 2.86 1.10
CA ILE A 158 -21.64 1.84 0.77
C ILE A 158 -21.86 0.95 1.99
N ASN A 159 -23.06 0.95 2.56
CA ASN A 159 -23.42 0.04 3.64
C ASN A 159 -23.64 -1.36 3.06
N SER A 160 -22.65 -2.24 3.18
CA SER A 160 -22.67 -3.59 2.62
C SER A 160 -23.76 -4.49 3.25
N MET A 161 -24.13 -4.25 4.50
CA MET A 161 -25.22 -4.99 5.14
C MET A 161 -26.59 -4.60 4.57
N TYR A 162 -26.80 -3.30 4.31
CA TYR A 162 -28.06 -2.83 3.70
C TYR A 162 -28.29 -3.41 2.31
N TYR A 163 -27.21 -3.60 1.54
CA TYR A 163 -27.26 -4.17 0.19
C TYR A 163 -27.02 -5.70 0.17
N GLU A 164 -26.95 -6.35 1.33
CA GLU A 164 -26.76 -7.81 1.48
C GLU A 164 -25.54 -8.35 0.72
N LEU A 165 -24.43 -7.57 0.66
CA LEU A 165 -23.20 -7.96 -0.03
C LEU A 165 -22.41 -8.99 0.79
N ASP A 166 -21.92 -10.04 0.13
CA ASP A 166 -21.11 -11.09 0.77
C ASP A 166 -19.65 -10.59 0.95
N PRO A 167 -19.09 -10.60 2.18
CA PRO A 167 -17.70 -10.19 2.43
C PRO A 167 -16.68 -11.02 1.65
N ARG A 168 -17.02 -12.26 1.29
CA ARG A 168 -16.17 -13.15 0.51
C ARG A 168 -15.99 -12.71 -0.94
N GLU A 169 -16.79 -11.77 -1.43
CA GLU A 169 -16.54 -11.15 -2.74
C GLU A 169 -15.25 -10.32 -2.71
N PHE A 170 -14.90 -9.75 -1.55
CA PHE A 170 -13.68 -8.97 -1.35
C PHE A 170 -12.54 -9.81 -0.78
N LEU A 171 -12.81 -10.58 0.27
CA LEU A 171 -11.83 -11.39 1.00
C LEU A 171 -11.86 -12.86 0.50
N ARG A 172 -11.46 -13.04 -0.75
CA ARG A 172 -11.40 -14.37 -1.40
C ARG A 172 -10.22 -15.18 -0.94
#